data_00747a93b3f41b47906634cdf2c39ce0
#
_entry.id   00747a93b3f41b47906634cdf2c39ce0
#
_cell.length_a   1.000
_cell.length_b   1.000
_cell.length_c   1.000
_cell.angle_alpha   90.00
_cell.angle_beta   90.00
_cell.angle_gamma   90.00
#
_symmetry.space_group_name_H-M   'P 1'
#
loop_
_entity.id
_entity.type
_entity.pdbx_description
1 polymer ?
#
loop_
_entity_poly.entity_id
_entity_poly.type
_entity_poly.pdbx_seq_one_letter_code
_entity_poly.pdbx_strand_id
1 'polypeptide(L)'
;LHPRVRRQRQMCIRDSFMRFFKKHMNMTCVQYINNVRLEKSVEQFEHGNTSILDVSLSVGFHNLSYFHRAFKKRYHMTPLSFIKSLE
;
A
#
# COMPACT_ATOMS: atom_id res chain seq x y z
N LEU A 1 12.19 -26.56 -4.25
CA LEU A 1 11.05 -25.73 -4.16
C LEU A 1 10.54 -25.25 -5.46
N HIS A 2 9.35 -25.62 -5.75
CA HIS A 2 8.82 -25.34 -7.07
C HIS A 2 7.89 -24.15 -7.01
N PRO A 3 8.13 -23.14 -7.83
CA PRO A 3 7.34 -21.93 -7.78
C PRO A 3 5.84 -22.18 -7.93
N ARG A 4 5.48 -23.15 -8.75
CA ARG A 4 4.08 -23.45 -8.95
C ARG A 4 3.42 -24.00 -7.71
N VAL A 5 4.07 -24.94 -7.06
CA VAL A 5 3.51 -25.54 -5.87
C VAL A 5 3.39 -24.50 -4.79
N ARG A 6 4.41 -23.67 -4.67
CA ARG A 6 4.36 -22.59 -3.71
C ARG A 6 3.23 -21.64 -3.97
N ARG A 7 3.02 -21.31 -5.23
CA ARG A 7 1.95 -20.41 -5.59
C ARG A 7 0.60 -20.95 -5.18
N GLN A 8 0.38 -22.22 -5.43
CA GLN A 8 -0.88 -22.84 -5.04
C GLN A 8 -1.07 -22.81 -3.54
N ARG A 9 -0.03 -23.15 -2.82
CA ARG A 9 -0.10 -23.09 -1.38
C ARG A 9 -0.34 -21.69 -0.88
N GLN A 10 0.35 -20.74 -1.48
CA GLN A 10 0.18 -19.35 -1.08
C GLN A 10 -1.24 -18.89 -1.31
N MET A 11 -1.86 -19.33 -2.40
CA MET A 11 -3.23 -18.96 -2.66
C MET A 11 -4.16 -19.52 -1.60
N CYS A 12 -3.98 -20.78 -1.24
CA CYS A 12 -4.81 -21.39 -0.19
C CYS A 12 -4.58 -20.72 1.16
N ILE A 13 -3.33 -20.52 1.50
CA ILE A 13 -3.00 -19.85 2.75
C ILE A 13 -3.55 -18.45 2.75
N ARG A 14 -3.44 -17.79 1.61
CA ARG A 14 -3.89 -16.43 1.47
C ARG A 14 -5.38 -16.31 1.69
N ASP A 15 -6.17 -17.23 1.14
CA ASP A 15 -7.61 -17.18 1.33
C ASP A 15 -7.98 -17.33 2.80
N SER A 16 -7.37 -18.30 3.47
CA SER A 16 -7.62 -18.51 4.90
C SER A 16 -7.16 -17.32 5.71
N PHE A 17 -5.97 -16.82 5.38
CA PHE A 17 -5.40 -15.68 6.07
C PHE A 17 -6.25 -14.44 5.88
N MET A 18 -6.74 -14.23 4.66
CA MET A 18 -7.54 -13.04 4.37
C MET A 18 -8.86 -13.06 5.13
N ARG A 19 -9.49 -14.23 5.25
CA ARG A 19 -10.72 -14.33 6.04
C ARG A 19 -10.45 -14.09 7.52
N PHE A 20 -9.40 -14.68 8.01
CA PHE A 20 -8.98 -14.50 9.39
C PHE A 20 -8.67 -13.02 9.65
N PHE A 21 -7.93 -12.42 8.73
CA PHE A 21 -7.51 -11.04 8.87
C PHE A 21 -8.71 -10.10 8.93
N LYS A 22 -9.66 -10.29 8.03
CA LYS A 22 -10.85 -9.43 8.01
C LYS A 22 -11.65 -9.57 9.28
N LYS A 23 -11.75 -10.79 9.79
CA LYS A 23 -12.51 -11.04 10.99
C LYS A 23 -11.89 -10.36 12.20
N HIS A 24 -10.56 -10.36 12.29
CA HIS A 24 -9.87 -9.86 13.47
C HIS A 24 -9.47 -8.40 13.35
N MET A 25 -9.18 -7.94 12.14
CA MET A 25 -8.68 -6.58 11.93
C MET A 25 -9.74 -5.62 11.40
N ASN A 26 -10.91 -6.13 11.06
CA ASN A 26 -11.99 -5.33 10.50
C ASN A 26 -11.62 -4.67 9.17
N MET A 27 -10.67 -5.26 8.45
CA MET A 27 -10.29 -4.78 7.13
C MET A 27 -9.71 -5.95 6.35
N THR A 28 -9.75 -5.85 5.02
CA THR A 28 -9.15 -6.89 4.19
C THR A 28 -7.64 -6.81 4.25
N CYS A 29 -7.01 -7.93 3.89
CA CYS A 29 -5.56 -7.97 3.83
C CYS A 29 -5.02 -6.94 2.83
N VAL A 30 -5.72 -6.78 1.70
CA VAL A 30 -5.32 -5.79 0.69
C VAL A 30 -5.38 -4.39 1.26
N GLN A 31 -6.44 -4.08 2.00
CA GLN A 31 -6.55 -2.76 2.63
C GLN A 31 -5.41 -2.53 3.62
N TYR A 32 -5.08 -3.55 4.40
CA TYR A 32 -3.99 -3.43 5.35
C TYR A 32 -2.65 -3.18 4.65
N ILE A 33 -2.37 -3.97 3.61
CA ILE A 33 -1.14 -3.81 2.86
C ILE A 33 -1.05 -2.42 2.25
N ASN A 34 -2.15 -1.96 1.65
CA ASN A 34 -2.17 -0.63 1.09
C ASN A 34 -1.94 0.45 2.14
N ASN A 35 -2.52 0.28 3.32
CA ASN A 35 -2.32 1.24 4.41
C ASN A 35 -0.86 1.29 4.83
N VAL A 36 -0.21 0.13 4.95
CA VAL A 36 1.22 0.09 5.30
C VAL A 36 2.05 0.77 4.23
N ARG A 37 1.75 0.49 2.97
CA ARG A 37 2.48 1.12 1.87
C ARG A 37 2.31 2.63 1.86
N LEU A 38 1.09 3.10 2.12
CA LEU A 38 0.83 4.53 2.16
C LEU A 38 1.55 5.20 3.33
N GLU A 39 1.60 4.54 4.48
CA GLU A 39 2.35 5.08 5.61
C GLU A 39 3.82 5.19 5.30
N LYS A 40 4.36 4.20 4.60
CA LYS A 40 5.76 4.27 4.20
C LYS A 40 6.01 5.38 3.18
N SER A 41 5.04 5.64 2.31
CA SER A 41 5.17 6.75 1.37
C SER A 41 5.20 8.09 2.10
N VAL A 42 4.37 8.24 3.13
CA VAL A 42 4.37 9.45 3.94
C VAL A 42 5.74 9.64 4.60
N GLU A 43 6.33 8.58 5.13
CA GLU A 43 7.65 8.67 5.71
C GLU A 43 8.68 9.20 4.73
N GLN A 44 8.64 8.70 3.49
CA GLN A 44 9.60 9.14 2.48
C GLN A 44 9.37 10.60 2.11
N PHE A 45 8.12 11.03 2.00
CA PHE A 45 7.83 12.43 1.74
C PHE A 45 8.35 13.31 2.87
N GLU A 46 8.17 12.88 4.10
CA GLU A 46 8.62 13.63 5.27
C GLU A 46 10.14 13.71 5.33
N HIS A 47 10.84 12.71 4.79
CA HIS A 47 12.29 12.71 4.74
C HIS A 47 12.85 13.51 3.57
N GLY A 48 12.00 14.18 2.82
CA GLY A 48 12.45 15.07 1.78
C GLY A 48 12.37 14.53 0.37
N ASN A 49 11.88 13.31 0.18
CA ASN A 49 11.71 12.78 -1.17
C ASN A 49 10.43 13.35 -1.76
N THR A 50 10.58 14.16 -2.79
CA THR A 50 9.42 14.82 -3.41
C THR A 50 9.01 14.20 -4.73
N SER A 51 9.65 13.10 -5.15
CA SER A 51 9.28 12.42 -6.39
C SER A 51 8.15 11.45 -6.10
N ILE A 52 6.94 11.84 -6.45
CA ILE A 52 5.75 11.01 -6.19
C ILE A 52 5.86 9.67 -6.89
N LEU A 53 6.34 9.68 -8.15
CA LEU A 53 6.49 8.44 -8.89
C LEU A 53 7.48 7.50 -8.22
N ASP A 54 8.64 8.00 -7.85
CA ASP A 54 9.66 7.17 -7.22
C ASP A 54 9.17 6.60 -5.90
N VAL A 55 8.52 7.41 -5.10
CA VAL A 55 7.99 6.96 -3.82
C VAL A 55 6.91 5.89 -4.03
N SER A 56 5.99 6.12 -4.97
CA SER A 56 4.93 5.14 -5.20
C SER A 56 5.49 3.79 -5.62
N LEU A 57 6.50 3.80 -6.47
CA LEU A 57 7.12 2.55 -6.93
C LEU A 57 7.91 1.89 -5.80
N SER A 58 8.62 2.67 -5.01
CA SER A 58 9.46 2.11 -3.95
C SER A 58 8.64 1.46 -2.85
N VAL A 59 7.42 1.93 -2.60
CA VAL A 59 6.58 1.32 -1.57
C VAL A 59 5.68 0.22 -2.12
N GLY A 60 5.72 -0.03 -3.43
CA GLY A 60 5.05 -1.19 -4.00
C GLY A 60 3.83 -0.91 -4.85
N PHE A 61 3.52 0.33 -5.16
CA PHE A 61 2.44 0.64 -6.08
C PHE A 61 2.97 0.67 -7.50
N HIS A 62 2.36 -0.16 -8.36
CA HIS A 62 2.80 -0.22 -9.76
C HIS A 62 2.00 0.71 -10.66
N ASN A 63 0.94 1.29 -10.16
CA ASN A 63 0.07 2.17 -10.92
C ASN A 63 -0.05 3.49 -10.18
N LEU A 64 0.45 4.55 -10.80
CA LEU A 64 0.46 5.86 -10.16
C LEU A 64 -0.94 6.38 -9.89
N SER A 65 -1.87 6.16 -10.80
CA SER A 65 -3.25 6.60 -10.61
C SER A 65 -3.88 5.90 -9.42
N TYR A 66 -3.61 4.62 -9.26
CA TYR A 66 -4.13 3.87 -8.12
C TYR A 66 -3.52 4.41 -6.81
N PHE A 67 -2.23 4.72 -6.84
CA PHE A 67 -1.57 5.31 -5.67
C PHE A 67 -2.24 6.63 -5.28
N HIS A 68 -2.49 7.49 -6.26
CA HIS A 68 -3.13 8.77 -6.01
C HIS A 68 -4.51 8.58 -5.37
N ARG A 69 -5.31 7.67 -5.91
CA ARG A 69 -6.64 7.45 -5.35
C ARG A 69 -6.58 6.87 -3.95
N ALA A 70 -5.67 5.91 -3.74
CA ALA A 70 -5.53 5.30 -2.42
C ALA A 70 -5.05 6.31 -1.39
N PHE A 71 -4.10 7.14 -1.78
CA PHE A 71 -3.56 8.17 -0.88
C PHE A 71 -4.66 9.17 -0.51
N LYS A 72 -5.40 9.65 -1.51
CA LYS A 72 -6.46 10.61 -1.25
C LYS A 72 -7.57 10.02 -0.38
N LYS A 73 -7.88 8.76 -0.61
CA LYS A 73 -8.92 8.11 0.18
C LYS A 73 -8.52 8.01 1.65
N ARG A 74 -7.25 7.72 1.92
CA ARG A 74 -6.80 7.54 3.29
C ARG A 74 -6.52 8.87 4.00
N TYR A 75 -5.89 9.81 3.30
CA TYR A 75 -5.43 11.06 3.94
C TYR A 75 -6.24 12.27 3.56
N HIS A 76 -7.23 12.12 2.67
CA HIS A 76 -8.14 13.18 2.25
C HIS A 76 -7.43 14.32 1.54
N MET A 77 -6.27 14.04 0.97
CA MET A 77 -5.54 15.01 0.15
C MET A 77 -4.66 14.23 -0.82
N THR A 78 -4.27 14.91 -1.91
CA THR A 78 -3.39 14.28 -2.88
C THR A 78 -1.95 14.23 -2.35
N PRO A 79 -1.11 13.34 -2.89
CA PRO A 79 0.30 13.33 -2.49
C PRO A 79 0.97 14.69 -2.71
N LEU A 80 0.66 15.37 -3.80
CA LEU A 80 1.24 16.67 -4.08
C LEU A 80 0.84 17.69 -3.01
N SER A 81 -0.44 17.70 -2.63
CA SER A 81 -0.91 18.59 -1.59
C SER A 81 -0.21 18.30 -0.28
N PHE A 82 0.00 17.01 0.02
CA PHE A 82 0.68 16.65 1.24
C PHE A 82 2.12 17.16 1.25
N ILE A 83 2.83 16.98 0.13
CA ILE A 83 4.20 17.45 0.04
C ILE A 83 4.26 18.97 0.24
N LYS A 84 3.34 19.68 -0.38
CA LYS A 84 3.31 21.14 -0.21
C LYS A 84 3.01 21.54 1.21
N SER A 85 2.22 20.76 1.93
CA SER A 85 1.90 21.07 3.32
C SER A 85 3.11 20.91 4.24
N LEU A 86 4.12 20.17 3.79
CA LEU A 86 5.34 19.98 4.58
C LEU A 86 6.31 21.15 4.44
N GLU A 87 6.10 22.02 3.46
CA GLU A 87 6.99 23.17 3.23
C GLU A 87 6.65 24.35 4.15
#